data_5bf7ad1fc4ef6273f5f3639b0efa77bd
#
_entry.id   5bf7ad1fc4ef6273f5f3639b0efa77bd
#
_cell.length_a   1.000
_cell.length_b   1.000
_cell.length_c   1.000
_cell.angle_alpha   90.00
_cell.angle_beta   90.00
_cell.angle_gamma   90.00
#
_symmetry.space_group_name_H-M   'P 1'
#
loop_
_entity.id
_entity.type
_entity.pdbx_description
1 polymer ?
#
loop_
_entity_poly.entity_id
_entity_poly.type
_entity_poly.pdbx_seq_one_letter_code
_entity_poly.pdbx_strand_id
1 'polypeptide(L)'
;VAESVRRVAKLEGLDVDIQPVRCDGIDECIRALKLASLGRLEGNLIEGMVCKGGCTNGAASIFHDQRGIQRVNAFSREALTDDPTEGIRGYDLSAVDMERTFEEVRKTN
;
A
#
# COMPACT_ATOMS: atom_id res chain seq x y z
N VAL A 1 -0.66 -0.09 4.16
CA VAL A 1 0.21 -1.03 3.41
C VAL A 1 1.55 -1.16 4.10
N ALA A 2 2.28 -0.06 4.33
CA ALA A 2 3.61 -0.10 4.95
C ALA A 2 3.64 -0.82 6.30
N GLU A 3 2.61 -0.65 7.13
CA GLU A 3 2.51 -1.37 8.41
C GLU A 3 2.33 -2.88 8.23
N SER A 4 1.56 -3.30 7.22
CA SER A 4 1.42 -4.72 6.89
C SER A 4 2.75 -5.31 6.42
N VAL A 5 3.50 -4.57 5.57
CA VAL A 5 4.84 -5.00 5.12
C VAL A 5 5.79 -5.16 6.30
N ARG A 6 5.80 -4.20 7.23
CA ARG A 6 6.63 -4.26 8.45
C ARG A 6 6.28 -5.47 9.32
N ARG A 7 4.98 -5.77 9.49
CA ARG A 7 4.51 -6.93 10.26
C ARG A 7 4.93 -8.24 9.61
N VAL A 8 4.70 -8.38 8.31
CA VAL A 8 5.09 -9.60 7.58
C VAL A 8 6.61 -9.79 7.64
N ALA A 9 7.41 -8.75 7.40
CA ALA A 9 8.86 -8.84 7.52
C ALA A 9 9.29 -9.35 8.90
N LYS A 10 8.64 -8.86 9.98
CA LYS A 10 8.90 -9.33 11.34
C LYS A 10 8.49 -10.79 11.57
N LEU A 11 7.34 -11.21 11.05
CA LEU A 11 6.84 -12.58 11.15
C LEU A 11 7.74 -13.57 10.41
N GLU A 12 8.26 -13.16 9.25
CA GLU A 12 9.20 -13.94 8.43
C GLU A 12 10.65 -13.93 8.99
N GLY A 13 10.87 -13.21 10.09
CA GLY A 13 12.21 -13.10 10.69
C GLY A 13 13.23 -12.34 9.83
N LEU A 14 12.75 -11.49 8.93
CA LEU A 14 13.61 -10.65 8.10
C LEU A 14 14.17 -9.48 8.92
N ASP A 15 15.50 -9.37 8.97
CA ASP A 15 16.20 -8.25 9.62
C ASP A 15 16.26 -7.04 8.67
N VAL A 16 15.09 -6.47 8.40
CA VAL A 16 14.93 -5.29 7.54
C VAL A 16 14.19 -4.20 8.29
N ASP A 17 14.85 -3.07 8.47
CA ASP A 17 14.21 -1.86 9.01
C ASP A 17 13.41 -1.16 7.91
N ILE A 18 12.09 -1.34 7.92
CA ILE A 18 11.18 -0.72 6.96
C ILE A 18 10.93 0.74 7.36
N GLN A 19 11.44 1.67 6.57
CA GLN A 19 11.28 3.12 6.72
C GLN A 19 10.39 3.67 5.61
N PRO A 20 9.05 3.75 5.82
CA PRO A 20 8.12 4.17 4.79
C PRO A 20 8.12 5.69 4.59
N VAL A 21 8.19 6.10 3.34
CA VAL A 21 7.89 7.46 2.89
C VAL A 21 6.45 7.46 2.40
N ARG A 22 5.57 8.12 3.15
CA ARG A 22 4.14 8.23 2.82
C ARG A 22 3.91 9.43 1.93
N CYS A 23 3.22 9.20 0.81
CA CYS A 23 2.90 10.22 -0.19
C CYS A 23 1.39 10.30 -0.37
N ASP A 24 0.83 11.48 -0.14
CA ASP A 24 -0.60 11.75 -0.23
C ASP A 24 -0.90 12.69 -1.41
N GLY A 25 -1.30 12.08 -2.52
CA GLY A 25 -1.54 12.76 -3.79
C GLY A 25 -0.41 12.52 -4.81
N ILE A 26 -0.76 12.70 -6.08
CA ILE A 26 0.10 12.40 -7.22
C ILE A 26 1.42 13.19 -7.21
N ASP A 27 1.38 14.46 -6.78
CA ASP A 27 2.57 15.33 -6.78
C ASP A 27 3.63 14.83 -5.78
N GLU A 28 3.20 14.39 -4.60
CA GLU A 28 4.09 13.81 -3.61
C GLU A 28 4.66 12.47 -4.07
N CYS A 29 3.84 11.63 -4.72
CA CYS A 29 4.30 10.38 -5.32
C CYS A 29 5.38 10.62 -6.38
N ILE A 30 5.15 11.57 -7.30
CA ILE A 30 6.13 11.93 -8.35
C ILE A 30 7.43 12.45 -7.71
N ARG A 31 7.33 13.28 -6.67
CA ARG A 31 8.50 13.81 -5.96
C ARG A 31 9.30 12.69 -5.30
N ALA A 32 8.64 11.79 -4.58
CA ALA A 32 9.28 10.66 -3.92
C ALA A 32 9.99 9.74 -4.93
N LEU A 33 9.33 9.42 -6.05
CA LEU A 33 9.93 8.62 -7.12
C LEU A 33 11.17 9.28 -7.74
N LYS A 34 11.14 10.61 -7.95
CA LYS A 34 12.30 11.37 -8.41
C LYS A 34 13.45 11.33 -7.40
N LEU A 35 13.15 11.48 -6.11
CA LEU A 35 14.17 11.38 -5.07
C LEU A 35 14.75 9.97 -4.99
N ALA A 36 13.92 8.94 -5.11
CA ALA A 36 14.36 7.56 -5.15
C ALA A 36 15.29 7.27 -6.34
N SER A 37 14.95 7.77 -7.54
CA SER A 37 15.80 7.60 -8.74
C SER A 37 17.16 8.29 -8.63
N LEU A 38 17.27 9.28 -7.76
CA LEU A 38 18.53 9.98 -7.45
C LEU A 38 19.27 9.42 -6.24
N GLY A 39 18.75 8.35 -5.62
CA GLY A 39 19.31 7.79 -4.38
C GLY A 39 19.20 8.73 -3.17
N ARG A 40 18.23 9.66 -3.18
CA ARG A 40 18.06 10.72 -2.17
C ARG A 40 16.76 10.59 -1.37
N LEU A 41 16.08 9.44 -1.47
CA LEU A 41 14.88 9.17 -0.69
C LEU A 41 15.26 8.95 0.78
N GLU A 42 14.54 9.58 1.71
CA GLU A 42 14.76 9.44 3.17
C GLU A 42 14.10 8.18 3.76
N GLY A 43 13.99 7.12 2.99
CA GLY A 43 13.41 5.85 3.40
C GLY A 43 13.67 4.78 2.35
N ASN A 44 13.16 3.56 2.60
CA ASN A 44 13.38 2.41 1.71
C ASN A 44 12.08 1.81 1.14
N LEU A 45 10.93 2.39 1.48
CA LEU A 45 9.63 1.97 0.98
C LEU A 45 8.78 3.21 0.67
N ILE A 46 8.25 3.33 -0.55
CA ILE A 46 7.28 4.39 -0.89
C ILE A 46 5.86 3.82 -0.75
N GLU A 47 5.08 4.40 0.16
CA GLU A 47 3.64 4.16 0.27
C GLU A 47 2.90 5.34 -0.37
N GLY A 48 2.52 5.18 -1.66
CA GLY A 48 1.94 6.24 -2.45
C GLY A 48 0.44 6.08 -2.68
N MET A 49 -0.30 7.14 -2.46
CA MET A 49 -1.72 7.26 -2.79
C MET A 49 -1.92 8.39 -3.80
N VAL A 50 -2.47 8.05 -4.99
CA VAL A 50 -2.70 9.03 -6.07
C VAL A 50 -3.75 10.05 -5.66
N CYS A 51 -4.84 9.60 -5.05
CA CYS A 51 -5.91 10.46 -4.55
C CYS A 51 -5.53 11.02 -3.18
N LYS A 52 -5.57 12.34 -3.02
CA LYS A 52 -5.33 13.01 -1.75
C LYS A 52 -6.36 12.57 -0.71
N GLY A 53 -5.89 12.07 0.43
CA GLY A 53 -6.75 11.45 1.46
C GLY A 53 -7.09 9.99 1.18
N GLY A 54 -6.45 9.35 0.19
CA GLY A 54 -6.59 7.94 -0.13
C GLY A 54 -7.90 7.56 -0.81
N CYS A 55 -8.26 6.28 -0.76
CA CYS A 55 -9.44 5.73 -1.44
C CYS A 55 -10.77 6.35 -0.98
N THR A 56 -10.84 6.82 0.27
CA THR A 56 -12.04 7.49 0.82
C THR A 56 -12.33 8.84 0.18
N ASN A 57 -11.34 9.45 -0.48
CA ASN A 57 -11.45 10.69 -1.23
C ASN A 57 -11.17 10.48 -2.74
N GLY A 58 -11.13 9.24 -3.19
CA GLY A 58 -10.90 8.90 -4.58
C GLY A 58 -12.14 9.07 -5.46
N ALA A 59 -11.94 8.97 -6.77
CA ALA A 59 -12.98 9.22 -7.78
C ALA A 59 -14.22 8.30 -7.66
N ALA A 60 -14.10 7.14 -7.03
CA ALA A 60 -15.20 6.22 -6.79
C ALA A 60 -15.93 6.44 -5.45
N SER A 61 -15.50 7.42 -4.66
CA SER A 61 -16.16 7.75 -3.40
C SER A 61 -17.33 8.69 -3.63
N ILE A 62 -18.48 8.39 -3.02
CA ILE A 62 -19.69 9.23 -3.11
C ILE A 62 -19.55 10.47 -2.21
N PHE A 63 -18.80 10.34 -1.10
CA PHE A 63 -18.56 11.43 -0.15
C PHE A 63 -17.07 11.69 0.02
N HIS A 64 -16.67 12.94 -0.12
CA HIS A 64 -15.29 13.39 0.00
C HIS A 64 -15.15 14.22 1.28
N ASP A 65 -15.20 13.56 2.44
CA ASP A 65 -15.06 14.24 3.74
C ASP A 65 -14.17 13.44 4.71
N GLN A 66 -13.76 14.10 5.79
CA GLN A 66 -12.98 13.45 6.84
C GLN A 66 -13.75 12.36 7.61
N ARG A 67 -15.08 12.38 7.56
CA ARG A 67 -15.91 11.35 8.20
C ARG A 67 -15.74 9.99 7.52
N GLY A 68 -15.48 9.99 6.21
CA GLY A 68 -15.16 8.76 5.47
C GLY A 68 -13.94 8.06 6.05
N ILE A 69 -12.87 8.79 6.30
CA ILE A 69 -11.63 8.27 6.91
C ILE A 69 -11.91 7.75 8.32
N GLN A 70 -12.68 8.49 9.13
CA GLN A 70 -13.03 8.06 10.49
C GLN A 70 -13.84 6.77 10.49
N ARG A 71 -14.79 6.60 9.56
CA ARG A 71 -15.61 5.38 9.42
C ARG A 71 -14.75 4.18 9.01
N VAL A 72 -13.84 4.35 8.05
CA VAL A 72 -12.92 3.28 7.66
C VAL A 72 -12.01 2.88 8.82
N ASN A 73 -11.50 3.85 9.56
CA ASN A 73 -10.68 3.58 10.75
C ASN A 73 -11.49 2.91 11.88
N ALA A 74 -12.76 3.25 12.05
CA ALA A 74 -13.64 2.57 13.01
C ALA A 74 -13.88 1.12 12.58
N PHE A 75 -14.22 0.89 11.31
CA PHE A 75 -14.45 -0.44 10.76
C PHE A 75 -13.19 -1.32 10.85
N SER A 76 -12.00 -0.76 10.61
CA SER A 76 -10.75 -1.52 10.71
C SER A 76 -10.44 -2.02 12.12
N ARG A 77 -10.99 -1.36 13.17
CA ARG A 77 -10.84 -1.80 14.56
C ARG A 77 -11.73 -2.99 14.92
N GLU A 78 -12.71 -3.30 14.09
CA GLU A 78 -13.61 -4.45 14.23
C GLU A 78 -13.04 -5.72 13.58
N ALA A 79 -11.85 -5.63 12.96
CA ALA A 79 -11.18 -6.76 12.36
C ALA A 79 -10.90 -7.86 13.39
N LEU A 80 -11.16 -9.11 13.02
CA LEU A 80 -10.96 -10.29 13.89
C LEU A 80 -9.47 -10.55 14.17
N THR A 81 -8.60 -10.10 13.29
CA THR A 81 -7.15 -10.22 13.42
C THR A 81 -6.48 -8.96 12.85
N ASP A 82 -5.32 -8.65 13.38
CA ASP A 82 -4.43 -7.62 12.84
C ASP A 82 -3.23 -8.22 12.08
N ASP A 83 -3.22 -9.56 11.94
CA ASP A 83 -2.23 -10.29 11.15
C ASP A 83 -2.65 -10.33 9.67
N PRO A 84 -1.91 -9.67 8.77
CA PRO A 84 -2.25 -9.65 7.35
C PRO A 84 -2.15 -11.03 6.70
N THR A 85 -1.33 -11.94 7.23
CA THR A 85 -1.19 -13.31 6.70
C THR A 85 -2.42 -14.16 7.02
N GLU A 86 -3.03 -13.95 8.18
CA GLU A 86 -4.31 -14.57 8.52
C GLU A 86 -5.47 -14.01 7.68
N GLY A 87 -5.46 -12.71 7.42
CA GLY A 87 -6.48 -12.06 6.60
C GLY A 87 -6.58 -12.60 5.18
N ILE A 88 -5.48 -13.10 4.61
CA ILE A 88 -5.44 -13.66 3.24
C ILE A 88 -5.52 -15.19 3.19
N ARG A 89 -5.51 -15.88 4.33
CA ARG A 89 -5.47 -17.37 4.40
C ARG A 89 -6.62 -18.06 3.66
N GLY A 90 -7.76 -17.39 3.51
CA GLY A 90 -8.94 -17.91 2.80
C GLY A 90 -8.91 -17.74 1.29
N TYR A 91 -7.89 -17.09 0.73
CA TYR A 91 -7.76 -16.82 -0.69
C TYR A 91 -6.74 -17.76 -1.34
N ASP A 92 -7.09 -18.33 -2.50
CA ASP A 92 -6.13 -19.07 -3.32
C ASP A 92 -5.26 -18.08 -4.11
N LEU A 93 -4.02 -17.93 -3.66
CA LEU A 93 -3.04 -17.06 -4.30
C LEU A 93 -2.15 -17.79 -5.32
N SER A 94 -2.35 -19.09 -5.54
CA SER A 94 -1.50 -19.88 -6.43
C SER A 94 -1.55 -19.41 -7.90
N ALA A 95 -2.66 -18.78 -8.30
CA ALA A 95 -2.86 -18.21 -9.64
C ALA A 95 -2.36 -16.76 -9.77
N VAL A 96 -1.86 -16.17 -8.69
CA VAL A 96 -1.38 -14.77 -8.68
C VAL A 96 0.10 -14.75 -9.01
N ASP A 97 0.43 -14.24 -10.20
CA ASP A 97 1.81 -14.02 -10.61
C ASP A 97 2.28 -12.64 -10.13
N MET A 98 3.07 -12.64 -9.04
CA MET A 98 3.62 -11.42 -8.43
C MET A 98 4.88 -10.90 -9.14
N GLU A 99 5.47 -11.68 -10.04
CA GLU A 99 6.69 -11.31 -10.79
C GLU A 99 6.37 -10.84 -12.21
N ARG A 100 5.09 -10.84 -12.57
CA ARG A 100 4.63 -10.47 -13.91
C ARG A 100 5.03 -9.03 -14.26
N THR A 101 5.77 -8.88 -15.35
CA THR A 101 6.21 -7.57 -15.84
C THR A 101 5.17 -6.88 -16.70
N PHE A 102 5.26 -5.56 -16.84
CA PHE A 102 4.37 -4.78 -17.72
C PHE A 102 4.48 -5.19 -19.19
N GLU A 103 5.65 -5.65 -19.63
CA GLU A 103 5.87 -6.11 -21.01
C GLU A 103 5.12 -7.42 -21.30
N GLU A 104 5.03 -8.32 -20.33
CA GLU A 104 4.27 -9.57 -20.45
C GLU A 104 2.78 -9.31 -20.54
N VAL A 105 2.27 -8.34 -19.75
CA VAL A 105 0.86 -7.92 -19.82
C VAL A 105 0.50 -7.35 -21.19
N ARG A 106 1.40 -6.58 -21.83
CA ARG A 106 1.17 -6.02 -23.17
C ARG A 106 1.12 -7.07 -24.29
N LYS A 107 1.79 -8.19 -24.12
CA LYS A 107 1.81 -9.29 -25.11
C LYS A 107 0.56 -10.17 -25.07
N THR A 108 -0.21 -10.12 -23.99
CA THR A 108 -1.43 -10.93 -23.80
C THR A 108 -2.73 -10.20 -24.17
N ASN A 109 -2.68 -8.93 -24.54
CA ASN A 109 -3.76 -8.11 -25.10
C ASN A 109 -3.51 -7.81 -26.58
#